data_e4313e28b73ecb9ede164a95220b0f29
#
_entry.id   e4313e28b73ecb9ede164a95220b0f29
#
_cell.length_a   1.000
_cell.length_b   1.000
_cell.length_c   1.000
_cell.angle_alpha   90.00
_cell.angle_beta   90.00
_cell.angle_gamma   90.00
#
_symmetry.space_group_name_H-M   'P 1'
#
loop_
_entity.id
_entity.type
_entity.pdbx_description
1 polymer ?
#
loop_
_entity_poly.entity_id
_entity_poly.type
_entity_poly.pdbx_seq_one_letter_code
_entity_poly.pdbx_strand_id
1 'polypeptide(L)'
;MTRNIAIVGGGVAGLLAGHLLQRDGHRVTLLSEQRPDDLRNGPITSTQCVFGPRLRPERGAGLAFWDDTAPVIANGRLSVWLDEQCVLDWSDALLDSPAQSVDHRMKLATWMEALSDADGASVHYRTVDESALDALTAEHDLVLVATGRGRGLFRRNGELSQHTEPQRQIAAVYLRVPERTSVIDTIRWSIVPGAGELLVLPALTFTGPCHAVVVEALPGGPWDVWRDRPQSAELWKRIRELLRDVPREHEALAGTTLTDDRAALSGAITPTVRHPVAVLPSGRAVLGLGDAVVTNDPLTASGANSAVTAAAMHAAAITEHTGAFDADWMRRTHDAWWNAPGGGRDATAVANTLLNPPPQLLERLLVSANDHAFLRKFTGIIETTEDTDWLLST
;
A
#
# COMPACT_ATOMS: atom_id res chain seq x y z
N MET A 1 -9.27 -13.55 -27.06
CA MET A 1 -8.22 -13.29 -28.10
C MET A 1 -6.93 -12.98 -27.37
N THR A 2 -5.83 -13.66 -27.68
CA THR A 2 -4.52 -13.38 -27.03
C THR A 2 -4.03 -12.00 -27.41
N ARG A 3 -3.59 -11.20 -26.43
CA ARG A 3 -3.01 -9.86 -26.57
C ARG A 3 -1.55 -9.86 -26.14
N ASN A 4 -0.76 -8.94 -26.67
CA ASN A 4 0.60 -8.66 -26.22
C ASN A 4 0.59 -7.42 -25.33
N ILE A 5 0.87 -7.58 -24.05
CA ILE A 5 0.79 -6.51 -23.07
C ILE A 5 2.19 -6.23 -22.50
N ALA A 6 2.64 -4.99 -22.56
CA ALA A 6 3.82 -4.57 -21.83
C ALA A 6 3.44 -3.94 -20.50
N ILE A 7 4.20 -4.25 -19.46
CA ILE A 7 4.04 -3.67 -18.11
C ILE A 7 5.36 -3.09 -17.67
N VAL A 8 5.40 -1.81 -17.40
CA VAL A 8 6.61 -1.11 -16.91
C VAL A 8 6.48 -0.86 -15.42
N GLY A 9 7.23 -1.61 -14.61
CA GLY A 9 7.27 -1.53 -13.16
C GLY A 9 6.97 -2.85 -12.46
N GLY A 10 7.92 -3.32 -11.65
CA GLY A 10 7.89 -4.59 -10.88
C GLY A 10 7.36 -4.44 -9.45
N GLY A 11 6.46 -3.48 -9.19
CA GLY A 11 5.75 -3.35 -7.91
C GLY A 11 4.50 -4.24 -7.83
N VAL A 12 3.76 -4.15 -6.71
CA VAL A 12 2.55 -4.97 -6.45
C VAL A 12 1.57 -4.91 -7.62
N ALA A 13 1.21 -3.70 -8.08
CA ALA A 13 0.24 -3.52 -9.16
C ALA A 13 0.70 -4.16 -10.48
N GLY A 14 1.95 -3.91 -10.87
CA GLY A 14 2.50 -4.41 -12.14
C GLY A 14 2.66 -5.92 -12.15
N LEU A 15 3.22 -6.49 -11.09
CA LEU A 15 3.41 -7.95 -10.98
C LEU A 15 2.08 -8.69 -10.90
N LEU A 16 1.14 -8.21 -10.07
CA LEU A 16 -0.18 -8.85 -9.99
C LEU A 16 -0.94 -8.80 -11.32
N ALA A 17 -0.97 -7.63 -11.98
CA ALA A 17 -1.56 -7.50 -13.30
C ALA A 17 -0.90 -8.44 -14.32
N GLY A 18 0.44 -8.55 -14.27
CA GLY A 18 1.20 -9.47 -15.13
C GLY A 18 0.80 -10.92 -14.96
N HIS A 19 0.70 -11.40 -13.73
CA HIS A 19 0.28 -12.77 -13.44
C HIS A 19 -1.18 -13.04 -13.84
N LEU A 20 -2.09 -12.12 -13.54
CA LEU A 20 -3.49 -12.27 -13.93
C LEU A 20 -3.65 -12.33 -15.46
N LEU A 21 -3.01 -11.43 -16.20
CA LEU A 21 -3.05 -11.39 -17.65
C LEU A 21 -2.40 -12.62 -18.29
N GLN A 22 -1.25 -13.06 -17.77
CA GLN A 22 -0.58 -14.27 -18.23
C GLN A 22 -1.47 -15.51 -18.04
N ARG A 23 -2.09 -15.63 -16.88
CA ARG A 23 -3.02 -16.72 -16.57
C ARG A 23 -4.26 -16.73 -17.48
N ASP A 24 -4.73 -15.55 -17.88
CA ASP A 24 -5.85 -15.40 -18.81
C ASP A 24 -5.45 -15.64 -20.29
N GLY A 25 -4.20 -16.08 -20.54
CA GLY A 25 -3.71 -16.48 -21.85
C GLY A 25 -3.19 -15.33 -22.72
N HIS A 26 -2.87 -14.18 -22.12
CA HIS A 26 -2.18 -13.09 -22.79
C HIS A 26 -0.65 -13.29 -22.76
N ARG A 27 0.03 -12.64 -23.69
CA ARG A 27 1.51 -12.53 -23.65
C ARG A 27 1.89 -11.29 -22.85
N VAL A 28 2.74 -11.47 -21.86
CA VAL A 28 3.14 -10.39 -20.93
C VAL A 28 4.63 -10.14 -21.03
N THR A 29 5.00 -8.88 -21.24
CA THR A 29 6.40 -8.41 -21.15
C THR A 29 6.49 -7.46 -19.96
N LEU A 30 7.10 -7.90 -18.86
CA LEU A 30 7.37 -7.05 -17.69
C LEU A 30 8.75 -6.42 -17.82
N LEU A 31 8.83 -5.11 -17.58
CA LEU A 31 10.09 -4.38 -17.51
C LEU A 31 10.27 -3.81 -16.09
N SER A 32 11.37 -4.16 -15.44
CA SER A 32 11.73 -3.72 -14.08
C SER A 32 13.14 -3.17 -14.04
N GLU A 33 13.40 -2.15 -13.25
CA GLU A 33 14.75 -1.64 -13.00
C GLU A 33 15.53 -2.54 -12.05
N GLN A 34 14.81 -3.17 -11.11
CA GLN A 34 15.40 -4.03 -10.09
C GLN A 34 15.24 -5.50 -10.47
N ARG A 35 16.29 -6.28 -10.21
CA ARG A 35 16.26 -7.74 -10.25
C ARG A 35 15.71 -8.30 -8.93
N PRO A 36 15.27 -9.57 -8.88
CA PRO A 36 14.87 -10.21 -7.64
C PRO A 36 15.93 -10.08 -6.52
N ASP A 37 17.21 -10.25 -6.86
CA ASP A 37 18.30 -10.12 -5.90
C ASP A 37 18.50 -8.67 -5.41
N ASP A 38 18.28 -7.67 -6.25
CA ASP A 38 18.32 -6.26 -5.85
C ASP A 38 17.22 -5.95 -4.84
N LEU A 39 16.02 -6.52 -5.06
CA LEU A 39 14.91 -6.41 -4.12
C LEU A 39 15.24 -7.08 -2.78
N ARG A 40 15.70 -8.33 -2.79
CA ARG A 40 16.02 -9.09 -1.56
C ARG A 40 17.13 -8.43 -0.75
N ASN A 41 18.13 -7.89 -1.43
CA ASN A 41 19.30 -7.25 -0.80
C ASN A 41 19.14 -5.74 -0.62
N GLY A 42 18.02 -5.15 -1.02
CA GLY A 42 17.71 -3.75 -0.87
C GLY A 42 17.16 -3.38 0.52
N PRO A 43 16.95 -2.08 0.76
CA PRO A 43 16.17 -1.63 1.91
C PRO A 43 14.69 -1.99 1.75
N ILE A 44 13.95 -2.00 2.84
CA ILE A 44 12.49 -2.08 2.77
C ILE A 44 11.94 -0.86 2.01
N THR A 45 10.94 -1.08 1.17
CA THR A 45 10.34 -0.02 0.33
C THR A 45 8.95 0.38 0.81
N SER A 46 8.31 -0.49 1.55
CA SER A 46 6.99 -0.30 2.16
C SER A 46 6.78 -1.36 3.24
N THR A 47 5.95 -1.05 4.19
CA THR A 47 5.26 -2.02 5.03
C THR A 47 3.83 -2.10 4.54
N GLN A 48 3.27 -3.29 4.45
CA GLN A 48 1.90 -3.45 3.96
C GLN A 48 1.07 -4.26 4.95
N CYS A 49 -0.20 -3.92 5.02
CA CYS A 49 -1.26 -4.78 5.53
C CYS A 49 -2.24 -4.97 4.37
N VAL A 50 -2.31 -6.17 3.82
CA VAL A 50 -3.29 -6.51 2.79
C VAL A 50 -4.48 -7.15 3.48
N PHE A 51 -5.62 -6.47 3.46
CA PHE A 51 -6.85 -6.95 4.10
C PHE A 51 -7.42 -8.16 3.37
N GLY A 52 -8.13 -9.01 4.10
CA GLY A 52 -8.58 -10.31 3.63
C GLY A 52 -9.28 -10.32 2.26
N PRO A 53 -10.24 -9.41 1.98
CA PRO A 53 -10.87 -9.33 0.66
C PRO A 53 -9.88 -9.02 -0.47
N ARG A 54 -8.84 -8.25 -0.18
CA ARG A 54 -7.80 -7.85 -1.14
C ARG A 54 -6.75 -8.94 -1.39
N LEU A 55 -6.70 -10.00 -0.57
CA LEU A 55 -5.85 -11.17 -0.81
C LEU A 55 -6.46 -12.12 -1.87
N ARG A 56 -7.75 -12.00 -2.19
CA ARG A 56 -8.41 -12.88 -3.17
C ARG A 56 -7.78 -12.84 -4.56
N PRO A 57 -7.46 -11.68 -5.16
CA PRO A 57 -6.75 -11.63 -6.44
C PRO A 57 -5.37 -12.29 -6.42
N GLU A 58 -4.60 -12.10 -5.35
CA GLU A 58 -3.29 -12.74 -5.19
C GLU A 58 -3.43 -14.27 -5.13
N ARG A 59 -4.37 -14.77 -4.32
CA ARG A 59 -4.71 -16.20 -4.22
C ARG A 59 -5.21 -16.73 -5.55
N GLY A 60 -6.11 -16.00 -6.20
CA GLY A 60 -6.62 -16.33 -7.52
C GLY A 60 -5.53 -16.42 -8.59
N ALA A 61 -4.49 -15.63 -8.52
CA ALA A 61 -3.34 -15.66 -9.41
C ALA A 61 -2.31 -16.76 -9.06
N GLY A 62 -2.51 -17.54 -7.99
CA GLY A 62 -1.54 -18.55 -7.51
C GLY A 62 -0.34 -17.95 -6.78
N LEU A 63 -0.46 -16.74 -6.26
CA LEU A 63 0.62 -15.98 -5.62
C LEU A 63 0.59 -16.04 -4.08
N ALA A 64 -0.22 -16.93 -3.51
CA ALA A 64 -0.40 -17.08 -2.06
C ALA A 64 0.72 -17.91 -1.41
N PHE A 65 1.97 -17.63 -1.72
CA PHE A 65 3.13 -18.41 -1.27
C PHE A 65 3.32 -18.43 0.26
N TRP A 66 2.67 -17.54 0.99
CA TRP A 66 2.88 -17.37 2.43
C TRP A 66 1.62 -17.56 3.28
N ASP A 67 0.53 -18.07 2.70
CA ASP A 67 -0.73 -18.25 3.43
C ASP A 67 -0.58 -19.16 4.67
N ASP A 68 0.32 -20.17 4.60
CA ASP A 68 0.58 -21.10 5.69
C ASP A 68 1.70 -20.65 6.66
N THR A 69 2.46 -19.60 6.32
CA THR A 69 3.67 -19.22 7.07
C THR A 69 3.67 -17.79 7.60
N ALA A 70 2.95 -16.88 6.95
CA ALA A 70 2.81 -15.52 7.44
C ALA A 70 1.93 -15.47 8.70
N PRO A 71 2.30 -14.64 9.69
CA PRO A 71 1.43 -14.42 10.85
C PRO A 71 0.07 -13.91 10.41
N VAL A 72 -0.97 -14.46 11.01
CA VAL A 72 -2.36 -14.04 10.77
C VAL A 72 -2.61 -12.71 11.47
N ILE A 73 -3.26 -11.77 10.77
CA ILE A 73 -3.78 -10.53 11.34
C ILE A 73 -5.30 -10.70 11.45
N ALA A 74 -5.76 -11.17 12.60
CA ALA A 74 -7.16 -11.52 12.82
C ALA A 74 -7.96 -10.38 13.47
N ASN A 75 -7.28 -9.47 14.17
CA ASN A 75 -7.90 -8.45 15.00
C ASN A 75 -7.37 -7.05 14.68
N GLY A 76 -8.20 -6.05 14.92
CA GLY A 76 -7.83 -4.63 14.92
C GLY A 76 -7.96 -4.04 16.31
N ARG A 77 -7.10 -3.12 16.68
CA ARG A 77 -7.17 -2.32 17.90
C ARG A 77 -6.91 -0.86 17.57
N LEU A 78 -7.81 0.01 18.04
CA LEU A 78 -7.68 1.46 17.98
C LEU A 78 -7.51 2.02 19.39
N SER A 79 -6.52 2.88 19.59
CA SER A 79 -6.33 3.60 20.83
C SER A 79 -6.00 5.07 20.61
N VAL A 80 -6.44 5.92 21.52
CA VAL A 80 -6.09 7.36 21.54
C VAL A 80 -5.39 7.67 22.85
N TRP A 81 -4.27 8.36 22.77
CA TRP A 81 -3.38 8.65 23.89
C TRP A 81 -3.25 10.17 24.07
N LEU A 82 -3.49 10.66 25.27
CA LEU A 82 -3.30 12.05 25.69
C LEU A 82 -2.45 12.05 26.95
N ASP A 83 -1.32 12.75 26.93
CA ASP A 83 -0.40 12.84 28.07
C ASP A 83 -0.08 11.46 28.69
N GLU A 84 0.29 10.50 27.83
CA GLU A 84 0.59 9.10 28.18
C GLU A 84 -0.61 8.32 28.75
N GLN A 85 -1.81 8.89 28.78
CA GLN A 85 -3.04 8.25 29.21
C GLN A 85 -3.86 7.74 28.03
N CYS A 86 -4.29 6.50 28.09
CA CYS A 86 -5.18 5.92 27.08
C CYS A 86 -6.62 6.37 27.35
N VAL A 87 -7.13 7.29 26.53
CA VAL A 87 -8.49 7.87 26.67
C VAL A 87 -9.53 7.13 25.83
N LEU A 88 -9.09 6.38 24.82
CA LEU A 88 -9.92 5.44 24.05
C LEU A 88 -9.10 4.19 23.80
N ASP A 89 -9.70 3.03 24.02
CA ASP A 89 -9.12 1.73 23.75
C ASP A 89 -10.21 0.75 23.30
N TRP A 90 -10.16 0.40 22.03
CA TRP A 90 -11.15 -0.50 21.43
C TRP A 90 -10.44 -1.56 20.59
N SER A 91 -10.97 -2.79 20.61
CA SER A 91 -10.48 -3.88 19.77
C SER A 91 -11.62 -4.82 19.38
N ASP A 92 -11.54 -5.36 18.17
CA ASP A 92 -12.47 -6.38 17.65
C ASP A 92 -11.79 -7.18 16.55
N ALA A 93 -12.41 -8.29 16.14
CA ALA A 93 -12.01 -9.04 14.96
C ALA A 93 -12.16 -8.19 13.69
N LEU A 94 -11.33 -8.42 12.69
CA LEU A 94 -11.50 -7.84 11.36
C LEU A 94 -12.83 -8.30 10.75
N LEU A 95 -13.44 -7.44 9.91
CA LEU A 95 -14.84 -7.61 9.47
C LEU A 95 -15.07 -8.85 8.62
N ASP A 96 -14.18 -9.12 7.69
CA ASP A 96 -14.45 -10.12 6.62
C ASP A 96 -13.55 -11.36 6.79
N SER A 97 -12.26 -11.17 6.77
CA SER A 97 -11.29 -12.25 6.89
C SER A 97 -9.93 -11.71 7.31
N PRO A 98 -9.06 -12.56 7.87
CA PRO A 98 -7.74 -12.14 8.32
C PRO A 98 -6.93 -11.45 7.22
N ALA A 99 -6.22 -10.38 7.61
CA ALA A 99 -5.25 -9.70 6.79
C ALA A 99 -3.87 -10.38 6.87
N GLN A 100 -2.96 -9.98 5.99
CA GLN A 100 -1.59 -10.51 5.91
C GLN A 100 -0.59 -9.38 5.63
N SER A 101 0.60 -9.52 6.21
CA SER A 101 1.74 -8.65 5.92
C SER A 101 2.98 -9.48 5.61
N VAL A 102 3.54 -9.30 4.41
CA VAL A 102 4.77 -9.95 3.97
C VAL A 102 5.74 -8.89 3.45
N ASP A 103 6.99 -8.97 3.85
CA ASP A 103 8.04 -8.07 3.39
C ASP A 103 8.09 -8.01 1.86
N HIS A 104 7.96 -6.82 1.29
CA HIS A 104 7.99 -6.61 -0.15
C HIS A 104 9.29 -7.11 -0.80
N ARG A 105 10.41 -7.13 -0.08
CA ARG A 105 11.67 -7.68 -0.57
C ARG A 105 11.55 -9.16 -0.89
N MET A 106 10.76 -9.91 -0.12
CA MET A 106 10.43 -11.32 -0.37
C MET A 106 9.34 -11.42 -1.43
N LYS A 107 8.23 -10.73 -1.22
CA LYS A 107 7.01 -10.85 -2.01
C LYS A 107 7.25 -10.52 -3.48
N LEU A 108 7.80 -9.34 -3.77
CA LEU A 108 8.00 -8.89 -5.13
C LEU A 108 9.07 -9.67 -5.86
N ALA A 109 10.15 -10.06 -5.17
CA ALA A 109 11.19 -10.89 -5.76
C ALA A 109 10.65 -12.26 -6.19
N THR A 110 9.91 -12.94 -5.31
CA THR A 110 9.32 -14.25 -5.60
C THR A 110 8.24 -14.17 -6.70
N TRP A 111 7.41 -13.15 -6.68
CA TRP A 111 6.42 -12.95 -7.74
C TRP A 111 7.08 -12.67 -9.10
N MET A 112 8.18 -11.93 -9.12
CA MET A 112 8.91 -11.61 -10.35
C MET A 112 9.58 -12.87 -10.93
N GLU A 113 10.16 -13.74 -10.10
CA GLU A 113 10.70 -15.03 -10.52
C GLU A 113 9.59 -15.93 -11.06
N ALA A 114 8.49 -16.07 -10.33
CA ALA A 114 7.35 -16.86 -10.78
C ALA A 114 6.78 -16.38 -12.12
N LEU A 115 6.76 -15.07 -12.37
CA LEU A 115 6.34 -14.52 -13.67
C LEU A 115 7.36 -14.82 -14.77
N SER A 116 8.66 -14.75 -14.44
CA SER A 116 9.73 -15.05 -15.39
C SER A 116 9.74 -16.51 -15.84
N ASP A 117 9.31 -17.42 -14.95
CA ASP A 117 9.24 -18.86 -15.23
C ASP A 117 7.94 -19.29 -15.91
N ALA A 118 6.96 -18.37 -16.03
CA ALA A 118 5.64 -18.67 -16.58
C ALA A 118 5.65 -18.65 -18.12
N ASP A 119 5.02 -19.62 -18.74
CA ASP A 119 4.82 -19.66 -20.19
C ASP A 119 4.04 -18.44 -20.68
N GLY A 120 4.50 -17.80 -21.76
CA GLY A 120 3.86 -16.62 -22.32
C GLY A 120 4.19 -15.31 -21.61
N ALA A 121 5.04 -15.33 -20.59
CA ALA A 121 5.60 -14.15 -19.95
C ALA A 121 7.10 -14.00 -20.22
N SER A 122 7.59 -12.77 -20.13
CA SER A 122 9.01 -12.43 -20.15
C SER A 122 9.28 -11.26 -19.21
N VAL A 123 10.41 -11.32 -18.49
CA VAL A 123 10.83 -10.24 -17.58
C VAL A 123 12.19 -9.69 -18.04
N HIS A 124 12.23 -8.39 -18.25
CA HIS A 124 13.42 -7.67 -18.68
C HIS A 124 13.85 -6.65 -17.63
N TYR A 125 15.14 -6.70 -17.27
CA TYR A 125 15.71 -5.82 -16.25
C TYR A 125 16.42 -4.63 -16.92
N ARG A 126 15.70 -3.53 -17.05
CA ARG A 126 16.22 -2.27 -17.59
C ARG A 126 15.38 -1.07 -17.17
N THR A 127 15.99 0.09 -17.19
CA THR A 127 15.28 1.39 -17.12
C THR A 127 14.53 1.62 -18.42
N VAL A 128 13.30 2.13 -18.31
CA VAL A 128 12.44 2.52 -19.44
C VAL A 128 12.25 4.02 -19.37
N ASP A 129 12.89 4.76 -20.28
CA ASP A 129 12.67 6.19 -20.49
C ASP A 129 11.46 6.43 -21.42
N GLU A 130 11.16 7.69 -21.72
CA GLU A 130 10.01 8.05 -22.56
C GLU A 130 10.14 7.51 -23.99
N SER A 131 11.35 7.51 -24.56
CA SER A 131 11.62 6.97 -25.91
C SER A 131 11.44 5.46 -25.96
N ALA A 132 11.95 4.74 -24.95
CA ALA A 132 11.75 3.30 -24.83
C ALA A 132 10.27 2.95 -24.58
N LEU A 133 9.56 3.78 -23.80
CA LEU A 133 8.13 3.62 -23.57
C LEU A 133 7.33 3.79 -24.88
N ASP A 134 7.69 4.78 -25.67
CA ASP A 134 7.06 5.03 -26.97
C ASP A 134 7.31 3.87 -27.96
N ALA A 135 8.52 3.31 -27.98
CA ALA A 135 8.83 2.11 -28.76
C ALA A 135 7.97 0.90 -28.32
N LEU A 136 7.78 0.68 -27.00
CA LEU A 136 6.95 -0.40 -26.49
C LEU A 136 5.50 -0.30 -27.01
N THR A 137 4.94 0.90 -27.14
CA THR A 137 3.58 1.08 -27.68
C THR A 137 3.45 0.73 -29.16
N ALA A 138 4.56 0.66 -29.91
CA ALA A 138 4.58 0.21 -31.29
C ALA A 138 4.60 -1.32 -31.42
N GLU A 139 5.09 -2.02 -30.40
CA GLU A 139 5.33 -3.48 -30.40
C GLU A 139 4.26 -4.25 -29.64
N HIS A 140 3.45 -3.57 -28.81
CA HIS A 140 2.45 -4.20 -27.92
C HIS A 140 1.07 -3.60 -28.16
N ASP A 141 0.04 -4.41 -27.92
CA ASP A 141 -1.36 -3.97 -28.03
C ASP A 141 -1.70 -2.92 -26.96
N LEU A 142 -1.11 -3.04 -25.77
CA LEU A 142 -1.29 -2.14 -24.63
C LEU A 142 -0.01 -2.04 -23.80
N VAL A 143 0.26 -0.85 -23.29
CA VAL A 143 1.33 -0.62 -22.32
C VAL A 143 0.74 -0.09 -21.02
N LEU A 144 0.97 -0.84 -19.92
CA LEU A 144 0.66 -0.44 -18.55
C LEU A 144 1.90 0.15 -17.88
N VAL A 145 1.73 1.27 -17.17
CA VAL A 145 2.83 1.92 -16.45
C VAL A 145 2.54 1.88 -14.95
N ALA A 146 3.29 1.06 -14.23
CA ALA A 146 3.19 0.79 -12.79
C ALA A 146 4.49 1.13 -12.04
N THR A 147 5.17 2.22 -12.42
CA THR A 147 6.49 2.61 -11.92
C THR A 147 6.49 3.28 -10.55
N GLY A 148 5.37 3.27 -9.84
CA GLY A 148 5.23 3.95 -8.55
C GLY A 148 5.19 5.48 -8.67
N ARG A 149 5.51 6.17 -7.58
CA ARG A 149 5.29 7.61 -7.38
C ARG A 149 6.17 8.53 -8.23
N GLY A 150 6.40 8.34 -9.45
CA GLY A 150 7.10 9.46 -9.85
C GLY A 150 8.09 9.60 -10.94
N ARG A 151 7.66 9.42 -12.17
CA ARG A 151 8.48 9.88 -13.29
C ARG A 151 7.88 11.05 -14.07
N GLY A 152 6.88 11.75 -13.50
CA GLY A 152 6.28 12.92 -14.14
C GLY A 152 5.47 12.66 -15.41
N LEU A 153 5.34 11.40 -15.83
CA LEU A 153 4.63 11.02 -17.06
C LEU A 153 3.12 11.34 -16.97
N PHE A 154 2.50 11.03 -15.85
CA PHE A 154 1.09 11.30 -15.62
C PHE A 154 0.89 12.66 -14.96
N ARG A 155 0.15 13.54 -15.63
CA ARG A 155 -0.13 14.87 -15.08
C ARG A 155 -1.01 14.78 -13.83
N ARG A 156 -0.67 15.59 -12.83
CA ARG A 156 -1.48 15.74 -11.63
C ARG A 156 -2.89 16.24 -12.01
N ASN A 157 -3.90 15.61 -11.43
CA ASN A 157 -5.28 16.07 -11.49
C ASN A 157 -5.49 17.08 -10.33
N GLY A 158 -5.57 18.36 -10.66
CA GLY A 158 -5.68 19.45 -9.68
C GLY A 158 -7.01 19.48 -8.93
N GLU A 159 -8.07 18.90 -9.50
CA GLU A 159 -9.40 18.83 -8.86
C GLU A 159 -9.46 17.72 -7.80
N LEU A 160 -8.77 16.60 -8.04
CA LEU A 160 -8.77 15.44 -7.15
C LEU A 160 -7.59 15.42 -6.17
N SER A 161 -6.52 16.15 -6.45
CA SER A 161 -5.34 16.22 -5.58
C SER A 161 -5.46 17.39 -4.61
N GLN A 162 -5.87 17.12 -3.38
CA GLN A 162 -6.10 18.17 -2.36
C GLN A 162 -4.80 18.74 -1.77
N HIS A 163 -3.68 17.97 -1.80
CA HIS A 163 -2.44 18.33 -1.13
C HIS A 163 -1.31 18.56 -2.13
N THR A 164 -0.48 19.58 -1.90
CA THR A 164 0.74 19.89 -2.67
C THR A 164 2.01 19.54 -1.92
N GLU A 165 1.91 19.36 -0.60
CA GLU A 165 3.01 19.06 0.32
C GLU A 165 2.76 17.74 1.04
N PRO A 166 3.79 17.11 1.59
CA PRO A 166 3.64 15.93 2.43
C PRO A 166 2.72 16.18 3.62
N GLN A 167 1.81 15.25 3.86
CA GLN A 167 0.88 15.30 4.99
C GLN A 167 1.37 14.50 6.19
N ARG A 168 2.28 13.56 5.97
CA ARG A 168 2.95 12.77 7.01
C ARG A 168 4.41 12.59 6.69
N GLN A 169 5.22 12.58 7.73
CA GLN A 169 6.59 12.07 7.72
C GLN A 169 6.53 10.61 8.17
N ILE A 170 7.00 9.72 7.33
CA ILE A 170 6.84 8.28 7.51
C ILE A 170 8.15 7.68 8.00
N ALA A 171 8.09 6.85 9.03
CA ALA A 171 9.16 5.94 9.40
C ALA A 171 8.61 4.53 9.60
N ALA A 172 9.33 3.52 9.16
CA ALA A 172 8.94 2.14 9.40
C ALA A 172 10.15 1.24 9.67
N VAL A 173 9.95 0.23 10.51
CA VAL A 173 10.96 -0.77 10.83
C VAL A 173 10.32 -2.16 10.96
N TYR A 174 11.08 -3.21 10.63
CA TYR A 174 10.75 -4.59 11.01
C TYR A 174 11.56 -5.01 12.23
N LEU A 175 10.87 -5.53 13.24
CA LEU A 175 11.45 -5.87 14.53
C LEU A 175 11.32 -7.36 14.81
N ARG A 176 12.43 -7.99 15.11
CA ARG A 176 12.48 -9.36 15.63
C ARG A 176 11.90 -9.39 17.04
N VAL A 177 10.98 -10.29 17.26
CA VAL A 177 10.37 -10.55 18.57
C VAL A 177 11.33 -11.42 19.40
N PRO A 178 11.50 -11.14 20.70
CA PRO A 178 12.29 -12.03 21.57
C PRO A 178 11.76 -13.48 21.55
N GLU A 179 12.67 -14.47 21.61
CA GLU A 179 12.34 -15.90 21.44
C GLU A 179 11.21 -16.43 22.34
N ARG A 180 10.98 -15.83 23.49
CA ARG A 180 9.94 -16.23 24.45
C ARG A 180 8.65 -15.45 24.29
N THR A 181 8.55 -14.58 23.31
CA THR A 181 7.38 -13.73 23.08
C THR A 181 6.73 -14.16 21.78
N SER A 182 5.41 -14.36 21.79
CA SER A 182 4.66 -14.63 20.57
C SER A 182 4.50 -13.37 19.73
N VAL A 183 4.49 -13.53 18.40
CA VAL A 183 4.04 -12.47 17.49
C VAL A 183 2.55 -12.23 17.74
N ILE A 184 2.16 -10.95 17.78
CA ILE A 184 0.75 -10.57 17.92
C ILE A 184 -0.06 -11.02 16.70
N ASP A 185 -1.38 -11.13 16.86
CA ASP A 185 -2.36 -11.41 15.79
C ASP A 185 -3.23 -10.19 15.45
N THR A 186 -2.82 -9.02 15.92
CA THR A 186 -3.62 -7.81 15.95
C THR A 186 -2.85 -6.66 15.28
N ILE A 187 -3.49 -5.96 14.33
CA ILE A 187 -3.01 -4.63 13.92
C ILE A 187 -3.42 -3.62 14.99
N ARG A 188 -2.46 -2.94 15.59
CA ARG A 188 -2.67 -1.94 16.63
C ARG A 188 -2.39 -0.55 16.07
N TRP A 189 -3.39 0.28 16.09
CA TRP A 189 -3.34 1.66 15.66
C TRP A 189 -3.49 2.58 16.88
N SER A 190 -2.45 3.34 17.18
CA SER A 190 -2.40 4.29 18.29
C SER A 190 -2.30 5.70 17.73
N ILE A 191 -3.22 6.56 18.12
CA ILE A 191 -3.28 7.97 17.73
C ILE A 191 -2.78 8.81 18.91
N VAL A 192 -1.82 9.71 18.66
CA VAL A 192 -1.36 10.74 19.60
C VAL A 192 -1.66 12.09 18.98
N PRO A 193 -2.76 12.76 19.40
CA PRO A 193 -3.17 14.05 18.84
C PRO A 193 -2.05 15.08 18.91
N GLY A 194 -1.79 15.76 17.80
CA GLY A 194 -0.72 16.76 17.68
C GLY A 194 0.67 16.17 17.38
N ALA A 195 0.86 14.84 17.47
CA ALA A 195 2.10 14.16 17.16
C ALA A 195 2.01 13.29 15.91
N GLY A 196 1.01 12.43 15.81
CA GLY A 196 0.81 11.53 14.68
C GLY A 196 0.19 10.20 15.07
N GLU A 197 0.45 9.19 14.25
CA GLU A 197 -0.09 7.84 14.37
C GLU A 197 1.05 6.80 14.42
N LEU A 198 0.81 5.75 15.21
CA LEU A 198 1.70 4.59 15.36
C LEU A 198 0.91 3.32 15.05
N LEU A 199 1.38 2.54 14.10
CA LEU A 199 0.84 1.23 13.78
C LEU A 199 1.86 0.14 14.14
N VAL A 200 1.39 -0.91 14.80
CA VAL A 200 2.17 -2.12 15.07
C VAL A 200 1.37 -3.31 14.58
N LEU A 201 1.96 -4.10 13.69
CA LEU A 201 1.28 -5.25 13.10
C LEU A 201 2.24 -6.43 12.94
N PRO A 202 1.72 -7.68 12.97
CA PRO A 202 2.54 -8.85 12.68
C PRO A 202 2.89 -8.87 11.19
N ALA A 203 4.10 -9.33 10.87
CA ALA A 203 4.58 -9.44 9.50
C ALA A 203 5.51 -10.65 9.35
N LEU A 204 5.72 -11.07 8.10
CA LEU A 204 6.72 -12.06 7.74
C LEU A 204 7.89 -11.40 7.02
N THR A 205 9.12 -11.68 7.47
CA THR A 205 10.36 -11.28 6.79
C THR A 205 11.27 -12.49 6.55
N PHE A 206 12.44 -12.28 5.96
CA PHE A 206 13.47 -13.32 5.78
C PHE A 206 13.91 -14.00 7.08
N THR A 207 13.78 -13.31 8.21
CA THR A 207 14.14 -13.86 9.52
C THR A 207 12.98 -14.57 10.22
N GLY A 208 11.85 -14.73 9.53
CA GLY A 208 10.63 -15.31 10.05
C GLY A 208 9.62 -14.26 10.53
N PRO A 209 8.62 -14.70 11.32
CA PRO A 209 7.62 -13.81 11.90
C PRO A 209 8.23 -12.69 12.75
N CYS A 210 7.70 -11.47 12.59
CA CYS A 210 8.22 -10.28 13.24
C CYS A 210 7.09 -9.27 13.49
N HIS A 211 7.40 -8.12 14.07
CA HIS A 211 6.51 -6.97 14.10
C HIS A 211 6.97 -5.91 13.10
N ALA A 212 6.07 -5.40 12.28
CA ALA A 212 6.25 -4.16 11.57
C ALA A 212 5.75 -3.00 12.44
N VAL A 213 6.55 -1.95 12.55
CA VAL A 213 6.20 -0.71 13.23
C VAL A 213 6.24 0.41 12.22
N VAL A 214 5.15 1.14 12.10
CA VAL A 214 5.01 2.30 11.20
C VAL A 214 4.65 3.51 12.04
N VAL A 215 5.38 4.60 11.86
CA VAL A 215 5.09 5.89 12.50
C VAL A 215 4.80 6.91 11.40
N GLU A 216 3.70 7.60 11.53
CA GLU A 216 3.21 8.63 10.62
C GLU A 216 3.14 9.95 11.38
N ALA A 217 4.25 10.68 11.42
CA ALA A 217 4.37 11.92 12.18
C ALA A 217 3.78 13.11 11.44
N LEU A 218 3.13 14.00 12.16
CA LEU A 218 2.71 15.29 11.64
C LEU A 218 3.94 16.13 11.27
N PRO A 219 4.00 16.72 10.06
CA PRO A 219 5.12 17.56 9.66
C PRO A 219 5.33 18.74 10.62
N GLY A 220 6.54 18.86 11.18
CA GLY A 220 6.88 19.87 12.19
C GLY A 220 6.36 19.58 13.59
N GLY A 221 5.66 18.47 13.80
CA GLY A 221 5.22 18.02 15.11
C GLY A 221 6.33 17.35 15.92
N PRO A 222 6.03 16.96 17.19
CA PRO A 222 7.04 16.40 18.11
C PRO A 222 7.63 15.06 17.62
N TRP A 223 6.92 14.32 16.78
CA TRP A 223 7.41 13.05 16.22
C TRP A 223 8.16 13.20 14.90
N ASP A 224 8.25 14.39 14.30
CA ASP A 224 8.98 14.63 13.05
C ASP A 224 10.49 14.71 13.26
N VAL A 225 11.14 13.56 13.55
CA VAL A 225 12.53 13.48 14.00
C VAL A 225 13.46 12.70 13.05
N TRP A 226 13.05 12.41 11.79
CA TRP A 226 13.85 11.66 10.82
C TRP A 226 13.97 12.30 9.43
N ARG A 227 13.81 13.62 9.32
CA ARG A 227 14.00 14.35 8.05
C ARG A 227 15.40 14.23 7.48
N ASP A 228 16.39 13.98 8.34
CA ASP A 228 17.79 13.72 7.99
C ASP A 228 18.04 12.30 7.46
N ARG A 229 16.99 11.46 7.38
CA ARG A 229 17.03 10.07 6.89
C ARG A 229 18.11 9.23 7.57
N PRO A 230 18.02 9.04 8.89
CA PRO A 230 19.01 8.31 9.65
C PRO A 230 19.12 6.84 9.20
N GLN A 231 20.27 6.24 9.49
CA GLN A 231 20.46 4.80 9.27
C GLN A 231 19.56 3.97 10.19
N SER A 232 19.32 2.71 9.84
CA SER A 232 18.32 1.84 10.46
C SER A 232 18.41 1.79 12.00
N ALA A 233 19.60 1.63 12.56
CA ALA A 233 19.79 1.56 14.00
C ALA A 233 19.45 2.88 14.71
N GLU A 234 19.82 4.02 14.13
CA GLU A 234 19.49 5.34 14.67
C GLU A 234 18.01 5.65 14.50
N LEU A 235 17.40 5.26 13.37
CA LEU A 235 15.95 5.40 13.17
C LEU A 235 15.17 4.63 14.25
N TRP A 236 15.55 3.37 14.50
CA TRP A 236 14.90 2.56 15.52
C TRP A 236 15.08 3.17 16.93
N LYS A 237 16.25 3.70 17.23
CA LYS A 237 16.49 4.39 18.50
C LYS A 237 15.53 5.59 18.67
N ARG A 238 15.38 6.44 17.65
CA ARG A 238 14.47 7.59 17.67
C ARG A 238 13.01 7.14 17.81
N ILE A 239 12.58 6.13 17.06
CA ILE A 239 11.23 5.57 17.22
C ILE A 239 10.99 5.09 18.66
N ARG A 240 11.93 4.39 19.29
CA ARG A 240 11.78 3.94 20.68
C ARG A 240 11.61 5.09 21.67
N GLU A 241 12.19 6.24 21.40
CA GLU A 241 12.00 7.42 22.23
C GLU A 241 10.57 7.95 22.14
N LEU A 242 9.96 7.92 20.96
CA LEU A 242 8.57 8.33 20.73
C LEU A 242 7.56 7.35 21.36
N LEU A 243 7.89 6.06 21.45
CA LEU A 243 7.00 5.07 22.05
C LEU A 243 6.64 5.38 23.52
N ARG A 244 7.37 6.28 24.20
CA ARG A 244 7.02 6.72 25.55
C ARG A 244 5.65 7.39 25.62
N ASP A 245 5.25 8.06 24.54
CA ASP A 245 3.92 8.68 24.41
C ASP A 245 2.81 7.63 24.30
N VAL A 246 3.18 6.35 24.05
CA VAL A 246 2.27 5.20 23.95
C VAL A 246 2.80 4.07 24.85
N PRO A 247 2.66 4.16 26.20
CA PRO A 247 3.28 3.25 27.16
C PRO A 247 3.08 1.77 26.90
N ARG A 248 1.89 1.39 26.39
CA ARG A 248 1.59 0.00 26.02
C ARG A 248 2.54 -0.51 24.94
N GLU A 249 2.79 0.29 23.89
CA GLU A 249 3.67 -0.11 22.80
C GLU A 249 5.13 -0.04 23.21
N HIS A 250 5.49 0.92 24.06
CA HIS A 250 6.82 0.99 24.64
C HIS A 250 7.18 -0.28 25.43
N GLU A 251 6.25 -0.79 26.24
CA GLU A 251 6.43 -2.04 27.00
C GLU A 251 6.42 -3.27 26.06
N ALA A 252 5.44 -3.35 25.14
CA ALA A 252 5.28 -4.48 24.24
C ALA A 252 6.45 -4.66 23.27
N LEU A 253 7.12 -3.57 22.89
CA LEU A 253 8.28 -3.61 22.00
C LEU A 253 9.63 -3.56 22.75
N ALA A 254 9.60 -3.64 24.09
CA ALA A 254 10.83 -3.71 24.88
C ALA A 254 11.64 -4.96 24.52
N GLY A 255 12.95 -4.80 24.35
CA GLY A 255 13.86 -5.90 24.02
C GLY A 255 13.82 -6.36 22.55
N THR A 256 12.96 -5.78 21.69
CA THR A 256 12.98 -6.06 20.25
C THR A 256 14.21 -5.44 19.57
N THR A 257 14.64 -6.05 18.48
CA THR A 257 15.76 -5.58 17.65
C THR A 257 15.35 -5.58 16.18
N LEU A 258 16.04 -4.81 15.34
CA LEU A 258 15.83 -4.88 13.90
C LEU A 258 16.02 -6.31 13.38
N THR A 259 15.22 -6.72 12.41
CA THR A 259 15.35 -8.03 11.75
C THR A 259 16.65 -8.14 10.96
N ASP A 260 17.07 -7.05 10.35
CA ASP A 260 18.33 -6.89 9.61
C ASP A 260 18.73 -5.40 9.54
N ASP A 261 19.91 -5.10 9.03
CA ASP A 261 20.47 -3.74 8.94
C ASP A 261 19.78 -2.84 7.89
N ARG A 262 18.89 -3.40 7.06
CA ARG A 262 18.11 -2.71 6.03
C ARG A 262 16.61 -2.73 6.31
N ALA A 263 16.22 -3.22 7.47
CA ALA A 263 14.84 -3.34 7.93
C ALA A 263 14.24 -2.02 8.40
N ALA A 264 14.57 -0.93 7.71
CA ALA A 264 14.08 0.41 8.05
C ALA A 264 13.86 1.24 6.79
N LEU A 265 12.86 2.12 6.84
CA LEU A 265 12.67 3.17 5.86
C LEU A 265 12.24 4.47 6.54
N SER A 266 12.58 5.59 5.93
CA SER A 266 12.02 6.90 6.30
C SER A 266 11.78 7.74 5.05
N GLY A 267 10.78 8.60 5.11
CA GLY A 267 10.41 9.45 3.97
C GLY A 267 9.17 10.27 4.23
N ALA A 268 8.62 10.81 3.17
CA ALA A 268 7.39 11.57 3.20
C ALA A 268 6.52 11.23 1.99
N ILE A 269 5.21 11.38 2.14
CA ILE A 269 4.25 11.11 1.09
C ILE A 269 3.36 12.33 0.91
N THR A 270 3.25 12.77 -0.35
CA THR A 270 2.24 13.76 -0.77
C THR A 270 1.13 13.00 -1.47
N PRO A 271 -0.07 12.89 -0.88
CA PRO A 271 -1.21 12.27 -1.53
C PRO A 271 -1.49 12.96 -2.87
N THR A 272 -1.60 12.17 -3.93
CA THR A 272 -1.70 12.73 -5.28
C THR A 272 -2.53 11.83 -6.19
N VAL A 273 -3.52 12.40 -6.86
CA VAL A 273 -4.27 11.77 -7.95
C VAL A 273 -3.79 12.35 -9.27
N ARG A 274 -3.57 11.50 -10.27
CA ARG A 274 -3.10 11.89 -11.60
C ARG A 274 -4.09 11.43 -12.67
N HIS A 275 -4.05 12.07 -13.83
CA HIS A 275 -4.78 11.57 -14.99
C HIS A 275 -4.24 10.19 -15.39
N PRO A 276 -5.10 9.18 -15.60
CA PRO A 276 -4.65 7.79 -15.77
C PRO A 276 -4.02 7.49 -17.13
N VAL A 277 -4.19 8.38 -18.11
CA VAL A 277 -3.71 8.21 -19.47
C VAL A 277 -2.70 9.28 -19.81
N ALA A 278 -1.54 8.85 -20.28
CA ALA A 278 -0.52 9.73 -20.84
C ALA A 278 -0.41 9.50 -22.37
N VAL A 279 -0.30 10.58 -23.13
CA VAL A 279 -0.07 10.53 -24.58
C VAL A 279 1.40 10.81 -24.82
N LEU A 280 2.05 9.91 -25.54
CA LEU A 280 3.48 9.96 -25.86
C LEU A 280 3.73 10.79 -27.12
N PRO A 281 5.00 11.14 -27.44
CA PRO A 281 5.36 11.94 -28.63
C PRO A 281 4.86 11.39 -29.96
N SER A 282 4.74 10.05 -30.10
CA SER A 282 4.16 9.40 -31.27
C SER A 282 2.63 9.59 -31.43
N GLY A 283 1.97 10.16 -30.43
CA GLY A 283 0.51 10.24 -30.35
C GLY A 283 -0.16 8.99 -29.77
N ARG A 284 0.62 7.94 -29.44
CA ARG A 284 0.08 6.73 -28.77
C ARG A 284 -0.10 6.98 -27.27
N ALA A 285 -1.00 6.21 -26.67
CA ALA A 285 -1.33 6.36 -25.26
C ALA A 285 -0.83 5.19 -24.41
N VAL A 286 -0.59 5.44 -23.14
CA VAL A 286 -0.29 4.44 -22.11
C VAL A 286 -1.22 4.61 -20.93
N LEU A 287 -1.54 3.50 -20.24
CA LEU A 287 -2.41 3.47 -19.07
C LEU A 287 -1.60 3.33 -17.78
N GLY A 288 -1.80 4.24 -16.85
CA GLY A 288 -1.18 4.20 -15.53
C GLY A 288 -1.88 3.24 -14.58
N LEU A 289 -1.11 2.63 -13.67
CA LEU A 289 -1.59 1.67 -12.69
C LEU A 289 -0.93 1.88 -11.32
N GLY A 290 -1.68 1.72 -10.24
CA GLY A 290 -1.21 1.87 -8.86
C GLY A 290 -0.70 3.28 -8.56
N ASP A 291 0.37 3.41 -7.79
CA ASP A 291 0.93 4.69 -7.34
C ASP A 291 1.40 5.62 -8.48
N ALA A 292 1.53 5.10 -9.70
CA ALA A 292 1.78 5.94 -10.86
C ALA A 292 0.64 6.93 -11.13
N VAL A 293 -0.58 6.55 -10.72
CA VAL A 293 -1.80 7.36 -10.91
C VAL A 293 -2.39 7.84 -9.59
N VAL A 294 -2.51 6.96 -8.58
CA VAL A 294 -3.12 7.29 -7.30
C VAL A 294 -2.17 6.92 -6.18
N THR A 295 -1.64 7.93 -5.52
CA THR A 295 -0.83 7.81 -4.31
C THR A 295 -1.66 8.30 -3.13
N ASN A 296 -2.10 7.41 -2.26
CA ASN A 296 -2.77 7.76 -1.02
C ASN A 296 -1.76 7.89 0.13
N ASP A 297 -2.18 8.56 1.19
CA ASP A 297 -1.47 8.51 2.46
C ASP A 297 -1.53 7.08 3.03
N PRO A 298 -0.47 6.57 3.68
CA PRO A 298 -0.44 5.20 4.18
C PRO A 298 -1.32 4.95 5.42
N LEU A 299 -1.84 5.98 6.07
CA LEU A 299 -2.66 5.92 7.28
C LEU A 299 -3.77 4.86 7.24
N THR A 300 -4.36 4.66 6.07
CA THR A 300 -5.44 3.69 5.84
C THR A 300 -4.97 2.40 5.17
N ALA A 301 -3.66 2.17 5.06
CA ALA A 301 -3.07 1.07 4.28
C ALA A 301 -3.56 1.00 2.81
N SER A 302 -4.13 2.09 2.30
CA SER A 302 -4.80 2.11 0.98
C SER A 302 -3.86 1.84 -0.20
N GLY A 303 -2.56 2.13 -0.10
CA GLY A 303 -1.62 2.00 -1.21
C GLY A 303 -1.60 0.59 -1.81
N ALA A 304 -1.26 -0.42 -1.01
CA ALA A 304 -1.19 -1.81 -1.46
C ALA A 304 -2.59 -2.37 -1.79
N ASN A 305 -3.59 -2.06 -0.97
CA ASN A 305 -4.96 -2.54 -1.16
C ASN A 305 -5.60 -1.99 -2.44
N SER A 306 -5.41 -0.71 -2.76
CA SER A 306 -5.85 -0.10 -4.02
C SER A 306 -5.05 -0.62 -5.21
N ALA A 307 -3.75 -0.87 -5.07
CA ALA A 307 -2.93 -1.46 -6.12
C ALA A 307 -3.43 -2.84 -6.53
N VAL A 308 -3.82 -3.68 -5.56
CA VAL A 308 -4.39 -5.02 -5.81
C VAL A 308 -5.72 -4.92 -6.55
N THR A 309 -6.64 -4.08 -6.11
CA THR A 309 -7.96 -3.94 -6.78
C THR A 309 -7.85 -3.33 -8.16
N ALA A 310 -6.99 -2.32 -8.34
CA ALA A 310 -6.71 -1.73 -9.63
C ALA A 310 -6.15 -2.78 -10.60
N ALA A 311 -5.14 -3.56 -10.18
CA ALA A 311 -4.55 -4.61 -11.00
C ALA A 311 -5.58 -5.65 -11.43
N ALA A 312 -6.41 -6.13 -10.49
CA ALA A 312 -7.44 -7.13 -10.78
C ALA A 312 -8.51 -6.63 -11.75
N MET A 313 -9.05 -5.42 -11.51
CA MET A 313 -10.10 -4.87 -12.36
C MET A 313 -9.58 -4.49 -13.75
N HIS A 314 -8.37 -3.94 -13.85
CA HIS A 314 -7.77 -3.65 -15.15
C HIS A 314 -7.45 -4.92 -15.93
N ALA A 315 -6.91 -5.97 -15.29
CA ALA A 315 -6.65 -7.24 -15.94
C ALA A 315 -7.94 -7.89 -16.48
N ALA A 316 -9.01 -7.89 -15.69
CA ALA A 316 -10.32 -8.39 -16.14
C ALA A 316 -10.84 -7.58 -17.33
N ALA A 317 -10.82 -6.25 -17.27
CA ALA A 317 -11.26 -5.38 -18.37
C ALA A 317 -10.44 -5.58 -19.67
N ILE A 318 -9.13 -5.83 -19.55
CA ILE A 318 -8.23 -6.13 -20.67
C ILE A 318 -8.64 -7.46 -21.31
N THR A 319 -8.86 -8.48 -20.49
CA THR A 319 -9.24 -9.84 -20.95
C THR A 319 -10.58 -9.86 -21.67
N GLU A 320 -11.55 -9.10 -21.19
CA GLU A 320 -12.89 -9.00 -21.78
C GLU A 320 -12.92 -8.14 -23.05
N HIS A 321 -11.93 -7.26 -23.27
CA HIS A 321 -11.94 -6.32 -24.37
C HIS A 321 -11.54 -6.95 -25.70
N THR A 322 -12.37 -6.75 -26.74
CA THR A 322 -12.14 -7.29 -28.10
C THR A 322 -11.65 -6.24 -29.10
N GLY A 323 -11.80 -4.95 -28.80
CA GLY A 323 -11.42 -3.82 -29.65
C GLY A 323 -9.97 -3.38 -29.51
N ALA A 324 -9.65 -2.18 -30.01
CA ALA A 324 -8.39 -1.51 -29.81
C ALA A 324 -8.36 -0.87 -28.39
N PHE A 325 -7.16 -0.83 -27.79
CA PHE A 325 -6.93 -0.19 -26.49
C PHE A 325 -6.63 1.32 -26.73
N ASP A 326 -7.65 2.09 -27.16
CA ASP A 326 -7.51 3.52 -27.35
C ASP A 326 -7.54 4.30 -26.02
N ALA A 327 -7.21 5.58 -26.06
CA ALA A 327 -7.17 6.44 -24.87
C ALA A 327 -8.54 6.56 -24.18
N ASP A 328 -9.65 6.46 -24.91
CA ASP A 328 -10.99 6.53 -24.34
C ASP A 328 -11.35 5.24 -23.60
N TRP A 329 -10.96 4.10 -24.16
CA TRP A 329 -11.08 2.82 -23.45
C TRP A 329 -10.23 2.81 -22.17
N MET A 330 -8.99 3.28 -22.24
CA MET A 330 -8.11 3.37 -21.08
C MET A 330 -8.71 4.23 -19.96
N ARG A 331 -9.31 5.39 -20.30
CA ARG A 331 -9.99 6.24 -19.32
C ARG A 331 -11.19 5.53 -18.71
N ARG A 332 -12.07 4.95 -19.54
CA ARG A 332 -13.25 4.20 -19.04
C ARG A 332 -12.85 3.03 -18.12
N THR A 333 -11.79 2.33 -18.44
CA THR A 333 -11.28 1.21 -17.61
C THR A 333 -10.80 1.71 -16.24
N HIS A 334 -10.05 2.79 -16.22
CA HIS A 334 -9.64 3.43 -14.96
C HIS A 334 -10.84 3.96 -14.17
N ASP A 335 -11.78 4.64 -14.85
CA ASP A 335 -12.95 5.24 -14.22
C ASP A 335 -13.87 4.17 -13.61
N ALA A 336 -13.94 2.99 -14.23
CA ALA A 336 -14.68 1.86 -13.68
C ALA A 336 -14.11 1.39 -12.35
N TRP A 337 -12.77 1.29 -12.21
CA TRP A 337 -12.12 1.01 -10.93
C TRP A 337 -12.23 2.19 -9.96
N TRP A 338 -12.00 3.41 -10.45
CA TRP A 338 -12.04 4.62 -9.63
C TRP A 338 -13.38 4.80 -8.92
N ASN A 339 -14.50 4.56 -9.64
CA ASN A 339 -15.85 4.74 -9.14
C ASN A 339 -16.50 3.46 -8.58
N ALA A 340 -15.79 2.34 -8.57
CA ALA A 340 -16.32 1.11 -7.96
C ALA A 340 -16.45 1.29 -6.43
N PRO A 341 -17.40 0.62 -5.77
CA PRO A 341 -17.45 0.58 -4.31
C PRO A 341 -16.10 0.10 -3.73
N GLY A 342 -15.57 0.84 -2.77
CA GLY A 342 -14.24 0.58 -2.21
C GLY A 342 -13.08 0.78 -3.20
N GLY A 343 -13.33 1.45 -4.31
CA GLY A 343 -12.34 1.76 -5.35
C GLY A 343 -11.46 2.96 -5.03
N GLY A 344 -10.77 3.46 -6.04
CA GLY A 344 -9.77 4.54 -5.86
C GLY A 344 -10.36 5.81 -5.25
N ARG A 345 -11.58 6.22 -5.65
CA ARG A 345 -12.25 7.41 -5.13
C ARG A 345 -12.54 7.29 -3.64
N ASP A 346 -13.12 6.18 -3.24
CA ASP A 346 -13.53 5.97 -1.85
C ASP A 346 -12.29 5.85 -0.95
N ALA A 347 -11.28 5.08 -1.37
CA ALA A 347 -10.01 4.98 -0.67
C ALA A 347 -9.30 6.34 -0.51
N THR A 348 -9.30 7.17 -1.55
CA THR A 348 -8.72 8.53 -1.50
C THR A 348 -9.53 9.45 -0.58
N ALA A 349 -10.86 9.38 -0.63
CA ALA A 349 -11.74 10.20 0.21
C ALA A 349 -11.57 9.85 1.69
N VAL A 350 -11.55 8.57 2.04
CA VAL A 350 -11.30 8.10 3.42
C VAL A 350 -9.93 8.56 3.91
N ALA A 351 -8.86 8.34 3.12
CA ALA A 351 -7.52 8.76 3.50
C ALA A 351 -7.46 10.28 3.75
N ASN A 352 -8.00 11.09 2.86
CA ASN A 352 -8.02 12.56 3.01
C ASN A 352 -8.83 13.02 4.23
N THR A 353 -9.97 12.38 4.52
CA THR A 353 -10.80 12.70 5.69
C THR A 353 -10.06 12.37 6.98
N LEU A 354 -9.37 11.23 7.05
CA LEU A 354 -8.64 10.85 8.25
C LEU A 354 -7.31 11.61 8.42
N LEU A 355 -6.73 12.13 7.35
CA LEU A 355 -5.58 13.05 7.43
C LEU A 355 -5.92 14.37 8.13
N ASN A 356 -7.12 14.90 7.88
CA ASN A 356 -7.62 16.13 8.44
C ASN A 356 -9.06 15.90 8.94
N PRO A 357 -9.23 15.11 10.02
CA PRO A 357 -10.55 14.72 10.48
C PRO A 357 -11.34 15.94 10.92
N PRO A 358 -12.61 16.08 10.49
CA PRO A 358 -13.45 17.17 10.94
C PRO A 358 -13.66 17.08 12.46
N PRO A 359 -13.78 18.23 13.18
CA PRO A 359 -13.92 18.25 14.63
C PRO A 359 -15.04 17.36 15.15
N GLN A 360 -16.15 17.28 14.41
CA GLN A 360 -17.30 16.44 14.74
C GLN A 360 -16.96 14.94 14.74
N LEU A 361 -16.09 14.50 13.84
CA LEU A 361 -15.62 13.11 13.81
C LEU A 361 -14.75 12.78 15.03
N LEU A 362 -13.84 13.70 15.40
CA LEU A 362 -13.00 13.53 16.59
C LEU A 362 -13.84 13.49 17.87
N GLU A 363 -14.79 14.44 18.01
CA GLU A 363 -15.72 14.46 19.13
C GLU A 363 -16.51 13.14 19.20
N ARG A 364 -17.03 12.69 18.06
CA ARG A 364 -17.82 11.47 17.98
C ARG A 364 -16.99 10.23 18.35
N LEU A 365 -15.74 10.14 17.91
CA LEU A 365 -14.83 9.05 18.32
C LEU A 365 -14.63 9.01 19.84
N LEU A 366 -14.42 10.17 20.47
CA LEU A 366 -14.20 10.26 21.93
C LEU A 366 -15.46 9.92 22.72
N VAL A 367 -16.65 10.42 22.32
CA VAL A 367 -17.90 10.12 23.02
C VAL A 367 -18.40 8.69 22.77
N SER A 368 -17.97 8.07 21.68
CA SER A 368 -18.35 6.71 21.30
C SER A 368 -17.35 5.65 21.79
N ALA A 369 -16.48 5.97 22.75
CA ALA A 369 -15.48 5.04 23.28
C ALA A 369 -16.05 3.69 23.77
N ASN A 370 -17.34 3.66 24.16
CA ASN A 370 -18.08 2.47 24.57
C ASN A 370 -19.13 2.01 23.53
N ASP A 371 -19.22 2.67 22.38
CA ASP A 371 -20.13 2.27 21.29
C ASP A 371 -19.40 1.33 20.32
N HIS A 372 -19.44 0.03 20.63
CA HIS A 372 -18.80 -0.99 19.81
C HIS A 372 -19.32 -1.03 18.37
N ALA A 373 -20.60 -0.73 18.14
CA ALA A 373 -21.16 -0.75 16.78
C ALA A 373 -20.59 0.40 15.94
N PHE A 374 -20.46 1.59 16.51
CA PHE A 374 -19.84 2.73 15.84
C PHE A 374 -18.36 2.50 15.57
N LEU A 375 -17.59 2.06 16.57
CA LEU A 375 -16.15 1.82 16.42
C LEU A 375 -15.86 0.69 15.42
N ARG A 376 -16.67 -0.38 15.42
CA ARG A 376 -16.59 -1.43 14.40
C ARG A 376 -16.86 -0.91 13.00
N LYS A 377 -17.87 -0.05 12.83
CA LYS A 377 -18.16 0.60 11.56
C LYS A 377 -17.00 1.50 11.14
N PHE A 378 -16.44 2.26 12.05
CA PHE A 378 -15.30 3.15 11.78
C PHE A 378 -14.05 2.39 11.34
N THR A 379 -13.65 1.34 12.03
CA THR A 379 -12.48 0.54 11.63
C THR A 379 -12.73 -0.25 10.36
N GLY A 380 -13.95 -0.71 10.14
CA GLY A 380 -14.35 -1.43 8.93
C GLY A 380 -14.18 -0.62 7.64
N ILE A 381 -14.29 0.72 7.70
CA ILE A 381 -14.00 1.59 6.56
C ILE A 381 -12.54 1.46 6.09
N ILE A 382 -11.61 1.24 7.02
CA ILE A 382 -10.19 1.09 6.68
C ILE A 382 -9.96 -0.24 5.94
N GLU A 383 -10.70 -1.29 6.30
CA GLU A 383 -10.57 -2.61 5.68
C GLU A 383 -11.14 -2.66 4.26
N THR A 384 -12.32 -2.06 4.06
CA THR A 384 -13.07 -2.19 2.80
C THR A 384 -13.08 -0.93 1.96
N THR A 385 -12.96 0.25 2.59
CA THR A 385 -13.22 1.57 2.00
C THR A 385 -14.62 1.70 1.40
N GLU A 386 -15.57 0.85 1.83
CA GLU A 386 -16.97 0.86 1.40
C GLU A 386 -17.87 1.53 2.44
N ASP A 387 -19.10 1.91 2.06
CA ASP A 387 -20.09 2.55 2.94
C ASP A 387 -19.53 3.77 3.70
N THR A 388 -18.87 4.67 2.96
CA THR A 388 -18.14 5.82 3.52
C THR A 388 -18.98 7.08 3.68
N ASP A 389 -20.20 7.12 3.14
CA ASP A 389 -21.03 8.33 3.07
C ASP A 389 -21.26 8.99 4.44
N TRP A 390 -21.45 8.19 5.48
CA TRP A 390 -21.65 8.69 6.84
C TRP A 390 -20.39 9.34 7.44
N LEU A 391 -19.19 8.90 7.02
CA LEU A 391 -17.92 9.49 7.43
C LEU A 391 -17.66 10.80 6.69
N LEU A 392 -18.02 10.83 5.39
CA LEU A 392 -17.78 11.97 4.51
C LEU A 392 -18.82 13.06 4.69
N SER A 393 -19.98 12.76 5.30
CA SER A 393 -21.08 13.69 5.56
C SER A 393 -21.08 14.31 6.96
N THR A 394 -20.10 13.98 7.79
CA THR A 394 -19.85 14.58 9.09
C THR A 394 -18.88 15.75 8.95
#